data_121e4227ec7f11f6f25447affff58408
#
_entry.id   121e4227ec7f11f6f25447affff58408
#
_cell.length_a   1.000
_cell.length_b   1.000
_cell.length_c   1.000
_cell.angle_alpha   90.00
_cell.angle_beta   90.00
_cell.angle_gamma   90.00
#
_symmetry.space_group_name_H-M   'P 1'
#
loop_
_entity.id
_entity.type
_entity.pdbx_description
1 polymer ?
#
loop_
_entity_poly.entity_id
_entity_poly.type
_entity_poly.pdbx_seq_one_letter_code
_entity_poly.pdbx_strand_id
1 'polypeptide(L)'
;AASDVYKRQEQGGVRPVLIIQNDIGNRYSPTVICAAITSRMNKTKLPTHIEIFSGEYEIEKDSVILLEQLRTIDKKRLKDKVCHLDARVMNRVNSALKVSLSLDT
;
A
#
# COMPACT_ATOMS: atom_id res chain seq x y z
N ALA A 1 11.19 -1.40 2.33
CA ALA A 1 11.23 -2.22 1.13
C ALA A 1 9.84 -2.31 0.51
N ALA A 2 9.77 -2.59 -0.77
CA ALA A 2 8.50 -2.92 -1.40
C ALA A 2 7.85 -4.06 -0.62
N SER A 3 6.53 -4.09 -0.53
CA SER A 3 5.75 -5.03 0.26
C SER A 3 5.58 -4.65 1.73
N ASP A 4 6.25 -3.61 2.21
CA ASP A 4 6.09 -3.17 3.60
C ASP A 4 4.93 -2.20 3.72
N VAL A 5 4.17 -2.36 4.81
CA VAL A 5 3.09 -1.44 5.19
C VAL A 5 3.60 -0.57 6.32
N TYR A 6 3.47 0.74 6.15
CA TYR A 6 3.90 1.73 7.16
C TYR A 6 2.74 2.61 7.57
N LYS A 7 2.82 3.13 8.78
CA LYS A 7 1.96 4.23 9.20
C LYS A 7 2.50 5.51 8.59
N ARG A 8 1.62 6.32 8.05
CA ARG A 8 1.96 7.61 7.44
C ARG A 8 1.28 8.73 8.20
N GLN A 9 2.06 9.76 8.52
CA GLN A 9 1.52 10.99 9.10
C GLN A 9 0.83 11.80 8.02
N GLU A 10 -0.40 12.22 8.29
CA GLU A 10 -1.11 13.14 7.40
C GLU A 10 -2.00 14.06 8.22
N GLN A 11 -2.60 15.03 7.56
CA GLN A 11 -3.35 16.10 8.24
C GLN A 11 -4.45 15.60 9.15
N GLY A 12 -5.11 14.54 8.78
CA GLY A 12 -6.20 13.95 9.57
C GLY A 12 -5.76 12.88 10.57
N GLY A 13 -4.45 12.69 10.77
CA GLY A 13 -3.93 11.68 11.68
C GLY A 13 -2.93 10.75 11.00
N VAL A 14 -2.89 9.52 11.47
CA VAL A 14 -1.95 8.51 10.96
C VAL A 14 -2.74 7.43 10.22
N ARG A 15 -2.32 7.12 9.00
CA ARG A 15 -2.98 6.11 8.16
C ARG A 15 -1.95 5.14 7.57
N PRO A 16 -2.35 3.89 7.34
CA PRO A 16 -1.43 2.92 6.73
C PRO A 16 -1.29 3.16 5.22
N VAL A 17 -0.10 2.88 4.72
CA VAL A 17 0.20 2.89 3.28
C VAL A 17 1.07 1.68 2.94
N LEU A 18 0.95 1.20 1.72
CA LEU A 18 1.80 0.14 1.19
C LEU A 18 2.91 0.74 0.35
N ILE A 19 4.16 0.43 0.65
CA ILE A 19 5.30 0.86 -0.16
C ILE A 19 5.35 0.00 -1.43
N ILE A 20 5.31 0.65 -2.59
CA ILE A 20 5.36 -0.04 -3.88
C ILE A 20 6.59 0.32 -4.69
N GLN A 21 7.36 1.30 -4.23
CA GLN A 21 8.58 1.71 -4.91
C GLN A 21 9.63 0.59 -4.82
N ASN A 22 10.42 0.43 -5.89
CA ASN A 22 11.47 -0.59 -5.92
C ASN A 22 12.54 -0.34 -4.84
N ASP A 23 13.32 -1.37 -4.54
CA ASP A 23 14.28 -1.33 -3.42
C ASP A 23 15.40 -0.32 -3.64
N ILE A 24 15.81 -0.09 -4.87
CA ILE A 24 16.84 0.90 -5.17
C ILE A 24 16.33 2.30 -4.82
N GLY A 25 15.10 2.62 -5.27
CA GLY A 25 14.48 3.89 -4.92
C GLY A 25 14.25 4.00 -3.43
N ASN A 26 13.81 2.92 -2.78
CA ASN A 26 13.59 2.92 -1.33
C ASN A 26 14.87 3.21 -0.56
N ARG A 27 16.01 2.76 -1.07
CA ARG A 27 17.29 2.95 -0.39
C ARG A 27 17.86 4.36 -0.59
N TYR A 28 17.75 4.92 -1.78
CA TYR A 28 18.47 6.13 -2.15
C TYR A 28 17.61 7.38 -2.32
N SER A 29 16.32 7.22 -2.62
CA SER A 29 15.46 8.37 -2.82
C SER A 29 14.97 8.95 -1.47
N PRO A 30 14.85 10.27 -1.36
CA PRO A 30 14.24 10.87 -0.17
C PRO A 30 12.72 10.69 -0.12
N THR A 31 12.13 10.20 -1.21
CA THR A 31 10.68 9.98 -1.31
C THR A 31 10.38 8.52 -1.61
N VAL A 32 9.14 8.12 -1.36
CA VAL A 32 8.65 6.77 -1.68
C VAL A 32 7.33 6.86 -2.40
N ILE A 33 7.11 5.91 -3.31
CA ILE A 33 5.81 5.74 -3.96
C ILE A 33 5.02 4.73 -3.14
N CYS A 34 3.80 5.08 -2.79
CA CYS A 34 2.96 4.22 -1.98
C CYS A 34 1.52 4.21 -2.46
N ALA A 35 0.78 3.19 -2.02
CA ALA A 35 -0.65 3.06 -2.27
C ALA A 35 -1.40 3.28 -0.96
N ALA A 36 -2.53 3.96 -1.03
CA ALA A 36 -3.37 4.21 0.13
C ALA A 36 -4.03 2.91 0.59
N ILE A 37 -4.22 2.79 1.89
CA ILE A 37 -4.94 1.69 2.52
C ILE A 37 -6.06 2.28 3.35
N THR A 38 -7.26 1.72 3.21
CA THR A 38 -8.41 2.17 3.97
C THR A 38 -9.07 1.00 4.71
N SER A 39 -9.62 1.26 5.88
CA SER A 39 -10.40 0.28 6.61
C SER A 39 -11.88 0.30 6.21
N ARG A 40 -12.24 1.15 5.29
CA ARG A 40 -13.62 1.20 4.79
C ARG A 40 -13.83 0.12 3.74
N MET A 41 -14.23 -1.05 4.22
CA MET A 41 -14.45 -2.22 3.38
C MET A 41 -15.84 -2.18 2.75
N ASN A 42 -16.16 -1.10 2.07
CA ASN A 42 -17.51 -1.03 1.61
C ASN A 42 -17.63 -1.13 0.10
N LYS A 43 -18.62 -1.81 -0.26
CA LYS A 43 -19.42 -1.52 -1.38
C LYS A 43 -18.85 -1.93 -2.69
N THR A 44 -18.30 -1.00 -3.43
CA THR A 44 -17.90 -1.25 -4.80
C THR A 44 -16.47 -1.73 -4.83
N LYS A 45 -16.26 -2.98 -5.25
CA LYS A 45 -14.92 -3.52 -5.43
C LYS A 45 -14.46 -3.25 -6.84
N LEU A 46 -13.28 -2.67 -6.98
CA LEU A 46 -12.64 -2.45 -8.27
C LEU A 46 -11.52 -3.46 -8.47
N PRO A 47 -11.14 -3.74 -9.72
CA PRO A 47 -9.98 -4.62 -9.98
C PRO A 47 -8.68 -4.10 -9.37
N THR A 48 -8.64 -2.82 -8.99
CA THR A 48 -7.49 -2.20 -8.35
C THR A 48 -7.53 -2.26 -6.83
N HIS A 49 -8.54 -2.91 -6.25
CA HIS A 49 -8.70 -3.07 -4.80
C HIS A 49 -8.23 -4.45 -4.37
N ILE A 50 -7.35 -4.49 -3.36
CA ILE A 50 -6.85 -5.73 -2.79
C ILE A 50 -7.16 -5.74 -1.30
N GLU A 51 -7.95 -6.73 -0.87
CA GLU A 51 -8.32 -6.87 0.53
C GLU A 51 -7.21 -7.54 1.33
N ILE A 52 -6.95 -7.02 2.53
CA ILE A 52 -6.04 -7.64 3.51
C ILE A 52 -6.77 -7.71 4.85
N PHE A 53 -6.55 -8.79 5.58
CA PHE A 53 -7.35 -9.11 6.76
C PHE A 53 -6.50 -9.10 8.03
N SER A 54 -7.05 -8.56 9.10
CA SER A 54 -6.38 -8.47 10.38
C SER A 54 -6.04 -9.83 10.98
N GLY A 55 -6.73 -10.88 10.55
CA GLY A 55 -6.43 -12.25 10.98
C GLY A 55 -5.16 -12.81 10.35
N GLU A 56 -4.68 -12.23 9.25
CA GLU A 56 -3.51 -12.70 8.52
C GLU A 56 -2.29 -11.80 8.69
N TYR A 57 -2.51 -10.52 8.99
CA TYR A 57 -1.45 -9.52 9.09
C TYR A 57 -1.60 -8.70 10.35
N GLU A 58 -0.52 -8.07 10.79
CA GLU A 58 -0.52 -7.23 11.99
C GLU A 58 -1.11 -5.86 11.72
N ILE A 59 -2.34 -5.82 11.22
CA ILE A 59 -3.11 -4.61 11.01
C ILE A 59 -4.30 -4.60 11.96
N GLU A 60 -4.72 -3.42 12.38
CA GLU A 60 -5.78 -3.31 13.40
C GLU A 60 -7.14 -3.75 12.88
N LYS A 61 -7.42 -3.47 11.62
CA LYS A 61 -8.72 -3.73 11.01
C LYS A 61 -8.53 -4.32 9.63
N ASP A 62 -9.51 -5.12 9.21
CA ASP A 62 -9.57 -5.54 7.82
C ASP A 62 -9.56 -4.31 6.92
N SER A 63 -8.78 -4.35 5.87
CA SER A 63 -8.49 -3.17 5.08
C SER A 63 -8.45 -3.49 3.59
N VAL A 64 -8.46 -2.44 2.79
CA VAL A 64 -8.35 -2.54 1.34
C VAL A 64 -7.21 -1.67 0.88
N ILE A 65 -6.32 -2.24 0.07
CA ILE A 65 -5.26 -1.48 -0.59
C ILE A 65 -5.86 -0.92 -1.89
N LEU A 66 -5.70 0.38 -2.09
CA LEU A 66 -6.30 1.09 -3.22
C LEU A 66 -5.21 1.40 -4.25
N LEU A 67 -5.04 0.52 -5.23
CA LEU A 67 -3.96 0.66 -6.20
C LEU A 67 -4.24 1.73 -7.27
N GLU A 68 -5.40 2.33 -7.25
CA GLU A 68 -5.69 3.51 -8.05
C GLU A 68 -5.34 4.81 -7.30
N GLN A 69 -5.02 4.73 -6.01
CA GLN A 69 -4.65 5.89 -5.21
C GLN A 69 -3.17 5.82 -4.84
N LEU A 70 -2.35 6.15 -5.81
CA LEU A 70 -0.89 6.14 -5.64
C LEU A 70 -0.40 7.54 -5.33
N ARG A 71 0.59 7.63 -4.43
CA ARG A 71 1.17 8.91 -4.04
C ARG A 71 2.66 8.77 -3.84
N THR A 72 3.35 9.87 -4.06
CA THR A 72 4.76 10.00 -3.71
C THR A 72 4.83 10.87 -2.46
N ILE A 73 5.44 10.35 -1.42
CA ILE A 73 5.54 11.06 -0.14
C ILE A 73 6.99 11.10 0.32
N ASP A 74 7.30 12.09 1.16
CA ASP A 74 8.60 12.21 1.81
C ASP A 74 8.74 11.07 2.83
N LYS A 75 9.89 10.41 2.83
CA LYS A 75 10.17 9.33 3.80
C LYS A 75 10.03 9.79 5.24
N LYS A 76 10.23 11.07 5.52
CA LYS A 76 10.06 11.62 6.86
C LYS A 76 8.64 11.51 7.38
N ARG A 77 7.67 11.33 6.49
CA ARG A 77 6.27 11.14 6.89
C ARG A 77 5.94 9.71 7.30
N LEU A 78 6.84 8.78 7.01
CA LEU A 78 6.64 7.40 7.43
C LEU A 78 6.94 7.28 8.92
N LYS A 79 6.06 6.59 9.63
CA LYS A 79 6.22 6.28 11.05
C LYS A 79 6.62 4.81 11.17
N ASP A 80 5.97 4.08 12.05
CA ASP A 80 6.32 2.69 12.32
C ASP A 80 5.94 1.76 11.17
N LYS A 81 6.78 0.78 10.92
CA LYS A 81 6.44 -0.32 10.05
C LYS A 81 5.37 -1.17 10.73
N VAL A 82 4.30 -1.46 10.01
CA VAL A 82 3.16 -2.23 10.52
C VAL A 82 3.34 -3.71 10.26
N CYS A 83 3.60 -4.06 9.00
CA CYS A 83 3.74 -5.45 8.60
C CYS A 83 4.40 -5.54 7.22
N HIS A 84 4.63 -6.77 6.80
CA HIS A 84 5.16 -7.09 5.48
C HIS A 84 4.17 -8.03 4.80
N LEU A 85 3.79 -7.73 3.57
CA LEU A 85 2.87 -8.56 2.82
C LEU A 85 3.63 -9.68 2.10
N ASP A 86 3.05 -10.87 2.12
CA ASP A 86 3.70 -12.02 1.48
C ASP A 86 3.58 -11.99 -0.04
N ALA A 87 4.30 -12.90 -0.71
CA ALA A 87 4.34 -12.95 -2.16
C ALA A 87 2.97 -13.20 -2.78
N ARG A 88 2.12 -13.97 -2.12
CA ARG A 88 0.77 -14.26 -2.61
C ARG A 88 -0.05 -12.99 -2.78
N VAL A 89 -0.05 -12.15 -1.75
CA VAL A 89 -0.77 -10.88 -1.79
C VAL A 89 -0.07 -9.91 -2.74
N MET A 90 1.25 -9.86 -2.72
CA MET A 90 1.99 -8.94 -3.60
C MET A 90 1.81 -9.28 -5.08
N ASN A 91 1.63 -10.55 -5.43
CA ASN A 91 1.30 -10.91 -6.82
C ASN A 91 -0.05 -10.31 -7.24
N ARG A 92 -1.02 -10.30 -6.33
CA ARG A 92 -2.31 -9.66 -6.59
C ARG A 92 -2.18 -8.14 -6.67
N VAL A 93 -1.36 -7.56 -5.82
CA VAL A 93 -1.06 -6.12 -5.85
C VAL A 93 -0.43 -5.75 -7.19
N ASN A 94 0.55 -6.53 -7.65
CA ASN A 94 1.22 -6.27 -8.92
C ASN A 94 0.25 -6.32 -10.09
N SER A 95 -0.66 -7.29 -10.09
CA SER A 95 -1.70 -7.37 -11.12
C SER A 95 -2.62 -6.16 -11.08
N ALA A 96 -3.01 -5.73 -9.89
CA ALA A 96 -3.86 -4.55 -9.73
C ALA A 96 -3.14 -3.27 -10.19
N LEU A 97 -1.82 -3.17 -9.95
CA LEU A 97 -1.03 -2.05 -10.42
C LEU A 97 -0.99 -1.99 -11.95
N LYS A 98 -0.83 -3.13 -12.60
CA LYS A 98 -0.84 -3.18 -14.06
C LYS A 98 -2.15 -2.68 -14.62
N VAL A 99 -3.26 -3.05 -14.00
CA VAL A 99 -4.59 -2.56 -14.38
C VAL A 99 -4.69 -1.05 -14.15
N SER A 100 -4.30 -0.60 -12.96
CA SER A 100 -4.39 0.80 -12.58
C SER A 100 -3.61 1.71 -13.52
N LEU A 101 -2.42 1.28 -13.93
CA LEU A 101 -1.50 2.07 -14.75
C LEU A 101 -1.56 1.72 -16.23
N SER A 102 -2.44 0.82 -16.61
CA SER A 102 -2.59 0.37 -18.01
C SER A 102 -1.29 -0.17 -18.61
N LEU A 103 -0.53 -0.91 -17.81
CA LEU A 103 0.78 -1.42 -18.23
C LEU A 103 0.72 -2.78 -18.91
N ASP A 104 -0.39 -3.45 -18.78
CA ASP A 104 -0.54 -4.81 -19.28
C ASP A 104 -1.75 -4.87 -20.21
N THR A 105 -1.51 -4.92 -21.47
CA THR A 105 -2.56 -4.95 -22.47
C THR A 105 -2.51 -6.22 -23.30
#